data_66c16cec8c2b0fe31f7cfa501c8009bc
#
_entry.id   66c16cec8c2b0fe31f7cfa501c8009bc
#
_cell.length_a   1.000
_cell.length_b   1.000
_cell.length_c   1.000
_cell.angle_alpha   90.00
_cell.angle_beta   90.00
_cell.angle_gamma   90.00
#
_symmetry.space_group_name_H-M   'P 1'
#
loop_
_entity.id
_entity.type
_entity.pdbx_description
1 polymer ?
#
loop_
_entity_poly.entity_id
_entity_poly.type
_entity_poly.pdbx_seq_one_letter_code
_entity_poly.pdbx_strand_id
1 'polypeptide(L)'
;CIAVKDHLPEKDGIFAGLLVAEMVAATGKSLRSLRDGLFEEYGTTAGGQRTAPLTPERAKRLKALVQNPPARVGRRKVVRVETIDGIKIELEGGDWFLLRLSGTEPVIRCYAEAATKKGVDGLLRKGMEAVL
;
A
#
# COMPACT_ATOMS: atom_id res chain seq x y z
N CYS A 1 2.85 1.80 -10.30
CA CYS A 1 2.68 2.25 -11.69
C CYS A 1 2.45 3.75 -11.70
N ILE A 2 3.02 4.45 -12.68
CA ILE A 2 2.89 5.91 -12.85
C ILE A 2 2.02 6.15 -14.08
N ALA A 3 1.01 7.00 -13.95
CA ALA A 3 0.26 7.58 -15.05
C ALA A 3 0.38 9.10 -14.91
N VAL A 4 0.64 9.79 -16.01
CA VAL A 4 0.81 11.24 -16.05
C VAL A 4 -0.44 11.87 -16.65
N LYS A 5 -0.94 12.92 -16.00
CA LYS A 5 -2.09 13.68 -16.49
C LYS A 5 -1.75 14.28 -17.88
N ASP A 6 -2.72 14.25 -18.78
CA ASP A 6 -2.62 14.77 -20.15
C ASP A 6 -1.59 14.04 -21.05
N HIS A 7 -1.12 12.86 -20.64
CA HIS A 7 -0.40 11.87 -21.42
C HIS A 7 -1.34 10.72 -21.80
N LEU A 8 -0.83 9.55 -22.17
CA LEU A 8 -1.66 8.37 -22.44
C LEU A 8 -2.44 7.97 -21.20
N PRO A 9 -3.74 7.61 -21.28
CA PRO A 9 -4.53 7.13 -20.13
C PRO A 9 -4.16 5.68 -19.77
N GLU A 10 -2.87 5.38 -19.77
CA GLU A 10 -2.26 4.08 -19.53
C GLU A 10 -0.99 4.24 -18.69
N LYS A 11 -0.53 3.13 -18.12
CA LYS A 11 0.71 3.06 -17.33
C LYS A 11 1.89 2.97 -18.28
N ASP A 12 2.63 4.06 -18.44
CA ASP A 12 3.79 4.15 -19.30
C ASP A 12 5.09 4.10 -18.48
N GLY A 13 5.71 2.92 -18.42
CA GLY A 13 6.96 2.71 -17.70
C GLY A 13 8.16 3.35 -18.39
N ILE A 14 8.13 3.50 -19.71
CA ILE A 14 9.21 4.13 -20.49
C ILE A 14 9.20 5.64 -20.22
N PHE A 15 8.03 6.28 -20.33
CA PHE A 15 7.88 7.69 -20.02
C PHE A 15 8.23 8.01 -18.57
N ALA A 16 7.77 7.18 -17.63
CA ALA A 16 8.15 7.31 -16.22
C ALA A 16 9.68 7.23 -16.00
N GLY A 17 10.36 6.34 -16.72
CA GLY A 17 11.83 6.23 -16.70
C GLY A 17 12.52 7.49 -17.24
N LEU A 18 12.00 8.07 -18.32
CA LEU A 18 12.51 9.33 -18.89
C LEU A 18 12.34 10.52 -17.94
N LEU A 19 11.18 10.64 -17.28
CA LEU A 19 10.96 11.68 -16.26
C LEU A 19 11.96 11.57 -15.09
N VAL A 20 12.27 10.35 -14.66
CA VAL A 20 13.26 10.13 -13.60
C VAL A 20 14.67 10.50 -14.10
N ALA A 21 15.02 10.16 -15.33
CA ALA A 21 16.30 10.52 -15.93
C ALA A 21 16.43 12.06 -16.08
N GLU A 22 15.39 12.74 -16.54
CA GLU A 22 15.33 14.19 -16.61
C GLU A 22 15.52 14.85 -15.23
N MET A 23 14.83 14.34 -14.21
CA MET A 23 14.95 14.83 -12.83
C MET A 23 16.40 14.71 -12.31
N VAL A 24 17.08 13.59 -12.58
CA VAL A 24 18.49 13.40 -12.22
C VAL A 24 19.38 14.36 -12.99
N ALA A 25 19.19 14.52 -14.29
CA ALA A 25 19.97 15.42 -15.13
C ALA A 25 19.77 16.89 -14.72
N ALA A 26 18.55 17.32 -14.50
CA ALA A 26 18.21 18.70 -14.14
C ALA A 26 18.71 19.08 -12.73
N THR A 27 18.69 18.14 -11.78
CA THR A 27 19.09 18.41 -10.40
C THR A 27 20.58 18.15 -10.13
N GLY A 28 21.25 17.36 -10.96
CA GLY A 28 22.62 16.86 -10.72
C GLY A 28 22.75 15.93 -9.51
N LYS A 29 21.62 15.51 -8.91
CA LYS A 29 21.59 14.68 -7.71
C LYS A 29 21.38 13.21 -8.06
N SER A 30 21.94 12.31 -7.25
CA SER A 30 21.61 10.89 -7.35
C SER A 30 20.18 10.61 -6.89
N LEU A 31 19.56 9.51 -7.38
CA LEU A 31 18.24 9.07 -6.91
C LEU A 31 18.20 8.85 -5.39
N ARG A 32 19.30 8.38 -4.82
CA ARG A 32 19.42 8.22 -3.36
C ARG A 32 19.31 9.58 -2.66
N SER A 33 20.06 10.59 -3.10
CA SER A 33 20.02 11.93 -2.53
C SER A 33 18.65 12.58 -2.66
N LEU A 34 17.97 12.39 -3.80
CA LEU A 34 16.62 12.89 -4.02
C LEU A 34 15.61 12.23 -3.07
N ARG A 35 15.70 10.89 -2.92
CA ARG A 35 14.88 10.14 -1.96
C ARG A 35 15.14 10.58 -0.51
N ASP A 36 16.41 10.71 -0.14
CA ASP A 36 16.80 11.08 1.22
C ASP A 36 16.28 12.49 1.57
N GLY A 37 16.28 13.43 0.62
CA GLY A 37 15.65 14.74 0.79
C GLY A 37 14.13 14.65 1.01
N LEU A 38 13.43 13.74 0.33
CA LEU A 38 12.01 13.49 0.60
C LEU A 38 11.79 12.92 2.01
N PHE A 39 12.67 12.03 2.47
CA PHE A 39 12.59 11.48 3.82
C PHE A 39 12.87 12.52 4.91
N GLU A 40 13.74 13.50 4.65
CA GLU A 40 13.98 14.63 5.55
C GLU A 40 12.75 15.54 5.65
N GLU A 41 12.06 15.77 4.53
CA GLU A 41 10.89 16.65 4.47
C GLU A 41 9.60 16.01 5.01
N TYR A 42 9.33 14.76 4.61
CA TYR A 42 8.05 14.08 4.88
C TYR A 42 8.14 12.93 5.91
N GLY A 43 9.31 12.62 6.40
CA GLY A 43 9.55 11.48 7.28
C GLY A 43 9.79 10.18 6.52
N THR A 44 10.33 9.19 7.24
CA THR A 44 10.69 7.88 6.70
C THR A 44 9.57 6.88 6.94
N THR A 45 9.14 6.18 5.90
CA THR A 45 8.20 5.06 5.99
C THR A 45 8.77 3.78 5.40
N ALA A 46 8.32 2.64 5.88
CA ALA A 46 8.57 1.33 5.31
C ALA A 46 7.28 0.79 4.71
N GLY A 47 7.36 0.23 3.50
CA GLY A 47 6.25 -0.42 2.82
C GLY A 47 6.50 -1.91 2.61
N GLY A 48 5.43 -2.66 2.41
CA GLY A 48 5.49 -4.07 2.06
C GLY A 48 4.19 -4.64 1.55
N GLN A 49 4.27 -5.86 1.00
CA GLN A 49 3.08 -6.59 0.55
C GLN A 49 3.19 -8.08 0.83
N ARG A 50 2.03 -8.73 0.96
CA ARG A 50 1.86 -10.19 0.97
C ARG A 50 0.68 -10.58 0.09
N THR A 51 0.73 -11.79 -0.45
CA THR A 51 -0.36 -12.37 -1.24
C THR A 51 -0.76 -13.72 -0.67
N ALA A 52 -2.03 -14.07 -0.86
CA ALA A 52 -2.53 -15.43 -0.64
C ALA A 52 -3.45 -15.83 -1.78
N PRO A 53 -3.54 -17.14 -2.12
CA PRO A 53 -4.51 -17.63 -3.11
C PRO A 53 -5.94 -17.22 -2.71
N LEU A 54 -6.73 -16.81 -3.68
CA LEU A 54 -8.15 -16.53 -3.48
C LEU A 54 -8.91 -17.84 -3.36
N THR A 55 -9.67 -18.01 -2.27
CA THR A 55 -10.67 -19.07 -2.13
C THR A 55 -12.04 -18.45 -1.86
N PRO A 56 -13.14 -19.19 -2.07
CA PRO A 56 -14.49 -18.69 -1.76
C PRO A 56 -14.62 -18.23 -0.31
N GLU A 57 -14.02 -18.96 0.64
CA GLU A 57 -14.04 -18.63 2.07
C GLU A 57 -13.31 -17.32 2.36
N ARG A 58 -12.14 -17.11 1.75
CA ARG A 58 -11.35 -15.87 1.88
C ARG A 58 -12.06 -14.68 1.27
N ALA A 59 -12.69 -14.86 0.09
CA ALA A 59 -13.51 -13.83 -0.53
C ALA A 59 -14.69 -13.43 0.37
N LYS A 60 -15.36 -14.42 0.99
CA LYS A 60 -16.46 -14.19 1.94
C LYS A 60 -15.98 -13.41 3.17
N ARG A 61 -14.81 -13.78 3.74
CA ARG A 61 -14.23 -13.07 4.90
C ARG A 61 -13.84 -11.64 4.55
N LEU A 62 -13.22 -11.40 3.38
CA LEU A 62 -12.91 -10.05 2.93
C LEU A 62 -14.17 -9.20 2.78
N LYS A 63 -15.23 -9.76 2.17
CA LYS A 63 -16.53 -9.08 2.04
C LYS A 63 -17.13 -8.74 3.41
N ALA A 64 -17.09 -9.67 4.35
CA ALA A 64 -17.57 -9.44 5.71
C ALA A 64 -16.77 -8.33 6.43
N LEU A 65 -15.45 -8.30 6.23
CA LEU A 65 -14.56 -7.28 6.79
C LEU A 65 -14.87 -5.88 6.20
N VAL A 66 -15.19 -5.81 4.90
CA VAL A 66 -15.62 -4.55 4.23
C VAL A 66 -16.95 -4.06 4.80
N GLN A 67 -17.90 -4.97 5.04
CA GLN A 67 -19.22 -4.63 5.58
C GLN A 67 -19.19 -4.23 7.08
N ASN A 68 -18.32 -4.88 7.84
CA ASN A 68 -18.20 -4.69 9.28
C ASN A 68 -16.71 -4.50 9.68
N PRO A 69 -16.13 -3.32 9.41
CA PRO A 69 -14.75 -3.06 9.74
C PRO A 69 -14.53 -3.05 11.26
N PRO A 70 -13.40 -3.57 11.75
CA PRO A 70 -13.12 -3.62 13.18
C PRO A 70 -12.81 -2.23 13.73
N ALA A 71 -13.25 -1.94 14.94
CA ALA A 71 -12.87 -0.70 15.65
C ALA A 71 -11.40 -0.70 16.11
N ARG A 72 -10.77 -1.87 16.18
CA ARG A 72 -9.37 -2.06 16.61
C ARG A 72 -8.69 -3.17 15.83
N VAL A 73 -7.37 -3.02 15.63
CA VAL A 73 -6.50 -4.07 15.09
C VAL A 73 -5.43 -4.37 16.14
N GLY A 74 -5.59 -5.48 16.84
CA GLY A 74 -4.84 -5.75 18.07
C GLY A 74 -5.14 -4.70 19.14
N ARG A 75 -4.09 -4.03 19.64
CA ARG A 75 -4.25 -2.98 20.66
C ARG A 75 -4.49 -1.58 20.09
N ARG A 76 -4.30 -1.39 18.77
CA ARG A 76 -4.38 -0.07 18.11
C ARG A 76 -5.80 0.25 17.66
N LYS A 77 -6.21 1.49 17.84
CA LYS A 77 -7.51 2.01 17.39
C LYS A 77 -7.48 2.19 15.87
N VAL A 78 -8.58 1.85 15.20
CA VAL A 78 -8.83 2.20 13.80
C VAL A 78 -9.34 3.65 13.78
N VAL A 79 -8.69 4.50 13.00
CA VAL A 79 -9.06 5.92 12.90
C VAL A 79 -9.77 6.24 11.59
N ARG A 80 -9.52 5.44 10.55
CA ARG A 80 -10.17 5.61 9.25
C ARG A 80 -10.29 4.27 8.51
N VAL A 81 -11.37 4.12 7.76
CA VAL A 81 -11.60 2.98 6.85
C VAL A 81 -12.01 3.52 5.49
N GLU A 82 -11.38 3.02 4.43
CA GLU A 82 -11.75 3.28 3.04
C GLU A 82 -12.05 1.97 2.33
N THR A 83 -13.12 1.96 1.52
CA THR A 83 -13.62 0.75 0.86
C THR A 83 -13.76 0.90 -0.67
N ILE A 84 -12.99 1.82 -1.27
CA ILE A 84 -13.04 2.11 -2.72
C ILE A 84 -12.51 0.91 -3.54
N ASP A 85 -11.40 0.31 -3.09
CA ASP A 85 -10.77 -0.86 -3.74
C ASP A 85 -10.34 -1.86 -2.67
N GLY A 86 -11.30 -2.68 -2.20
CA GLY A 86 -11.11 -3.55 -1.04
C GLY A 86 -11.36 -2.82 0.27
N ILE A 87 -10.48 -3.00 1.26
CA ILE A 87 -10.55 -2.31 2.55
C ILE A 87 -9.18 -1.81 2.98
N LYS A 88 -9.02 -0.49 3.09
CA LYS A 88 -7.87 0.16 3.72
C LYS A 88 -8.24 0.53 5.15
N ILE A 89 -7.44 0.10 6.09
CA ILE A 89 -7.59 0.38 7.53
C ILE A 89 -6.40 1.20 8.00
N GLU A 90 -6.68 2.43 8.42
CA GLU A 90 -5.71 3.33 9.02
C GLU A 90 -5.80 3.26 10.54
N LEU A 91 -4.65 3.17 11.18
CA LEU A 91 -4.51 3.01 12.62
C LEU A 91 -3.98 4.29 13.25
N GLU A 92 -4.29 4.48 14.52
CA GLU A 92 -3.69 5.53 15.33
C GLU A 92 -2.15 5.51 15.18
N GLY A 93 -1.56 6.70 14.90
CA GLY A 93 -0.13 6.85 14.60
C GLY A 93 0.22 6.78 13.11
N GLY A 94 -0.78 6.71 12.19
CA GLY A 94 -0.58 6.85 10.75
C GLY A 94 -0.23 5.57 9.98
N ASP A 95 0.06 4.46 10.65
CA ASP A 95 0.28 3.18 9.99
C ASP A 95 -1.03 2.64 9.40
N TRP A 96 -0.95 1.93 8.27
CA TRP A 96 -2.12 1.38 7.60
C TRP A 96 -1.85 0.04 6.91
N PHE A 97 -2.91 -0.70 6.62
CA PHE A 97 -2.89 -1.81 5.67
C PHE A 97 -4.12 -1.80 4.78
N LEU A 98 -3.96 -2.34 3.58
CA LEU A 98 -4.99 -2.48 2.55
C LEU A 98 -5.11 -3.95 2.16
N LEU A 99 -6.31 -4.50 2.21
CA LEU A 99 -6.66 -5.81 1.65
C LEU A 99 -7.54 -5.63 0.42
N ARG A 100 -7.16 -6.23 -0.70
CA ARG A 100 -7.94 -6.19 -1.92
C ARG A 100 -7.82 -7.46 -2.76
N LEU A 101 -8.78 -7.71 -3.61
CA LEU A 101 -8.69 -8.73 -4.65
C LEU A 101 -7.76 -8.24 -5.76
N SER A 102 -7.01 -9.15 -6.37
CA SER A 102 -6.30 -8.84 -7.61
C SER A 102 -7.28 -8.90 -8.78
N GLY A 103 -7.21 -7.91 -9.68
CA GLY A 103 -8.03 -7.89 -10.90
C GLY A 103 -7.54 -8.82 -12.01
N THR A 104 -6.30 -9.34 -11.90
CA THR A 104 -5.65 -10.11 -12.97
C THR A 104 -5.24 -11.52 -12.55
N GLU A 105 -5.23 -11.81 -11.25
CA GLU A 105 -4.79 -13.10 -10.70
C GLU A 105 -5.76 -13.54 -9.58
N PRO A 106 -5.95 -14.85 -9.38
CA PRO A 106 -6.83 -15.36 -8.31
C PRO A 106 -6.15 -15.27 -6.93
N VAL A 107 -5.81 -14.05 -6.49
CA VAL A 107 -5.15 -13.80 -5.20
C VAL A 107 -5.77 -12.64 -4.44
N ILE A 108 -5.69 -12.68 -3.11
CA ILE A 108 -5.86 -11.53 -2.22
C ILE A 108 -4.48 -10.92 -1.99
N ARG A 109 -4.39 -9.60 -2.12
CA ARG A 109 -3.19 -8.81 -1.83
C ARG A 109 -3.40 -8.00 -0.56
N CYS A 110 -2.42 -8.05 0.32
CA CYS A 110 -2.31 -7.19 1.48
C CYS A 110 -1.10 -6.28 1.29
N TYR A 111 -1.31 -4.98 1.37
CA TYR A 111 -0.27 -3.95 1.40
C TYR A 111 -0.24 -3.34 2.79
N ALA A 112 0.91 -2.91 3.25
CA ALA A 112 1.02 -2.17 4.51
C ALA A 112 2.13 -1.14 4.46
N GLU A 113 1.95 -0.07 5.22
CA GLU A 113 2.95 0.96 5.47
C GLU A 113 2.98 1.28 6.96
N ALA A 114 4.18 1.47 7.48
CA ALA A 114 4.43 1.81 8.87
C ALA A 114 5.79 2.52 9.00
N ALA A 115 6.04 3.16 10.14
CA ALA A 115 7.30 3.81 10.43
C ALA A 115 8.51 2.85 10.39
N THR A 116 8.32 1.54 10.59
CA THR A 116 9.40 0.55 10.63
C THR A 116 9.05 -0.72 9.85
N LYS A 117 10.08 -1.43 9.37
CA LYS A 117 9.91 -2.73 8.72
C LYS A 117 9.20 -3.75 9.63
N LYS A 118 9.53 -3.78 10.92
CA LYS A 118 8.85 -4.64 11.91
C LYS A 118 7.37 -4.31 12.03
N GLY A 119 7.02 -3.02 11.98
CA GLY A 119 5.63 -2.55 11.95
C GLY A 119 4.88 -3.07 10.72
N VAL A 120 5.49 -2.94 9.54
CA VAL A 120 4.96 -3.47 8.27
C VAL A 120 4.71 -4.97 8.36
N ASP A 121 5.68 -5.77 8.80
CA ASP A 121 5.56 -7.22 8.90
C ASP A 121 4.44 -7.62 9.88
N GLY A 122 4.29 -6.89 10.97
CA GLY A 122 3.19 -7.06 11.93
C GLY A 122 1.81 -6.76 11.32
N LEU A 123 1.69 -5.68 10.54
CA LEU A 123 0.44 -5.30 9.88
C LEU A 123 0.08 -6.28 8.75
N LEU A 124 1.05 -6.67 7.92
CA LEU A 124 0.84 -7.67 6.88
C LEU A 124 0.35 -8.99 7.46
N ARG A 125 0.92 -9.45 8.57
CA ARG A 125 0.46 -10.65 9.28
C ARG A 125 -0.97 -10.50 9.74
N LYS A 126 -1.32 -9.41 10.45
CA LYS A 126 -2.68 -9.16 10.95
C LYS A 126 -3.71 -9.00 9.83
N GLY A 127 -3.36 -8.28 8.77
CA GLY A 127 -4.23 -8.17 7.60
C GLY A 127 -4.50 -9.52 6.96
N MET A 128 -3.48 -10.36 6.80
CA MET A 128 -3.67 -11.70 6.24
C MET A 128 -4.46 -12.62 7.18
N GLU A 129 -4.23 -12.58 8.51
CA GLU A 129 -5.00 -13.33 9.50
C GLU A 129 -6.50 -13.01 9.44
N ALA A 130 -6.88 -11.78 9.11
CA ALA A 130 -8.28 -11.38 8.99
C ALA A 130 -9.04 -12.07 7.83
N VAL A 131 -8.31 -12.60 6.83
CA VAL A 131 -8.89 -13.25 5.64
C VAL A 131 -8.45 -14.71 5.46
N LEU A 132 -7.49 -15.21 6.25
CA LEU A 132 -7.08 -16.61 6.26
C LEU A 132 -7.96 -17.44 7.21
#